data_1a8039715e624714b2512db9b76310c4
#
_entry.id   1a8039715e624714b2512db9b76310c4
#
_cell.length_a   1.000
_cell.length_b   1.000
_cell.length_c   1.000
_cell.angle_alpha   90.00
_cell.angle_beta   90.00
_cell.angle_gamma   90.00
#
_symmetry.space_group_name_H-M   'P 1'
#
loop_
_entity.id
_entity.type
_entity.pdbx_description
1 polymer ?
#
loop_
_entity_poly.entity_id
_entity_poly.type
_entity_poly.pdbx_seq_one_letter_code
_entity_poly.pdbx_strand_id
1 'polypeptide(L)'
;MPLESPGEKRAFWGQIEKELPGFLYFLLYDYRIPEKLRDRRFGVATFHHPELAQHLQELSPQAELLELIDLLKPWGTLDPWEGSSKELRLQLLNHDSTCDDARRLLKYPNACGEYHGDLAKSHPDRVKDGRTKHARRWIVFRAYDNQ
;
A
#
# COMPACT_ATOMS: atom_id res chain seq x y z
N MET A 1 25.81 -0.29 8.86
CA MET A 1 26.99 -0.56 7.99
C MET A 1 26.95 -2.00 7.55
N PRO A 2 27.05 -2.33 6.27
CA PRO A 2 27.19 -3.71 5.83
C PRO A 2 28.55 -4.26 6.28
N LEU A 3 28.57 -5.51 6.73
CA LEU A 3 29.81 -6.22 7.10
C LEU A 3 30.55 -6.59 5.82
N GLU A 4 31.71 -5.98 5.59
CA GLU A 4 32.40 -6.04 4.29
C GLU A 4 33.36 -7.25 4.17
N SER A 5 33.92 -7.74 5.29
CA SER A 5 34.88 -8.83 5.25
C SER A 5 34.37 -10.15 5.89
N PRO A 6 34.86 -11.33 5.42
CA PRO A 6 34.54 -12.61 6.03
C PRO A 6 34.98 -12.72 7.51
N GLY A 7 36.03 -11.98 7.88
CA GLY A 7 36.52 -11.92 9.27
C GLY A 7 35.55 -11.18 10.18
N GLU A 8 35.05 -10.01 9.74
CA GLU A 8 34.04 -9.24 10.48
C GLU A 8 32.75 -10.00 10.66
N LYS A 9 32.28 -10.70 9.62
CA LYS A 9 31.10 -11.55 9.72
C LYS A 9 31.27 -12.64 10.77
N ARG A 10 32.41 -13.32 10.82
CA ARG A 10 32.70 -14.36 11.83
C ARG A 10 32.78 -13.75 13.24
N ALA A 11 33.44 -12.63 13.42
CA ALA A 11 33.50 -11.94 14.69
C ALA A 11 32.13 -11.52 15.20
N PHE A 12 31.31 -10.96 14.31
CA PHE A 12 29.91 -10.57 14.60
C PHE A 12 29.07 -11.76 15.03
N TRP A 13 29.08 -12.86 14.30
CA TRP A 13 28.35 -14.07 14.67
C TRP A 13 28.86 -14.69 15.98
N GLY A 14 30.17 -14.71 16.19
CA GLY A 14 30.75 -15.17 17.46
C GLY A 14 30.35 -14.32 18.67
N GLN A 15 30.11 -13.02 18.47
CA GLN A 15 29.58 -12.15 19.51
C GLN A 15 28.10 -12.47 19.79
N ILE A 16 27.27 -12.62 18.74
CA ILE A 16 25.87 -13.01 18.90
C ILE A 16 25.74 -14.36 19.67
N GLU A 17 26.52 -15.35 19.29
CA GLU A 17 26.51 -16.67 19.96
C GLU A 17 26.83 -16.57 21.46
N LYS A 18 27.73 -15.67 21.84
CA LYS A 18 28.09 -15.45 23.28
C LYS A 18 26.95 -14.73 24.04
N GLU A 19 26.26 -13.83 23.40
CA GLU A 19 25.17 -13.02 23.99
C GLU A 19 23.84 -13.77 24.02
N LEU A 20 23.63 -14.72 23.09
CA LEU A 20 22.37 -15.45 22.93
C LEU A 20 21.86 -16.11 24.22
N PRO A 21 22.67 -16.77 25.06
CA PRO A 21 22.17 -17.36 26.29
C PRO A 21 21.60 -16.33 27.28
N GLY A 22 22.24 -15.17 27.41
CA GLY A 22 21.76 -14.07 28.25
C GLY A 22 20.46 -13.47 27.71
N PHE A 23 20.37 -13.29 26.40
CA PHE A 23 19.16 -12.83 25.77
C PHE A 23 18.00 -13.81 25.93
N LEU A 24 18.24 -15.10 25.76
CA LEU A 24 17.21 -16.14 25.97
C LEU A 24 16.77 -16.19 27.44
N TYR A 25 17.69 -16.06 28.39
CA TYR A 25 17.35 -15.98 29.81
C TYR A 25 16.43 -14.80 30.07
N PHE A 26 16.79 -13.61 29.58
CA PHE A 26 15.97 -12.41 29.69
C PHE A 26 14.55 -12.62 29.11
N LEU A 27 14.44 -13.21 27.92
CA LEU A 27 13.14 -13.45 27.28
C LEU A 27 12.28 -14.45 28.08
N LEU A 28 12.89 -15.48 28.65
CA LEU A 28 12.17 -16.57 29.36
C LEU A 28 11.75 -16.18 30.79
N TYR A 29 12.58 -15.42 31.48
CA TYR A 29 12.40 -15.21 32.90
C TYR A 29 12.09 -13.77 33.30
N ASP A 30 12.66 -12.81 32.63
CA ASP A 30 12.54 -11.39 32.97
C ASP A 30 11.55 -10.64 32.12
N TYR A 31 11.50 -10.95 30.81
CA TYR A 31 10.61 -10.22 29.89
C TYR A 31 9.14 -10.60 30.09
N ARG A 32 8.31 -9.60 30.28
CA ARG A 32 6.85 -9.75 30.36
C ARG A 32 6.20 -8.95 29.23
N ILE A 33 5.43 -9.64 28.40
CA ILE A 33 4.64 -8.98 27.36
C ILE A 33 3.59 -8.08 28.04
N PRO A 34 3.60 -6.76 27.80
CA PRO A 34 2.59 -5.85 28.35
C PRO A 34 1.18 -6.32 27.99
N GLU A 35 0.22 -6.19 28.91
CA GLU A 35 -1.16 -6.68 28.70
C GLU A 35 -1.80 -6.10 27.44
N LYS A 36 -1.55 -4.82 27.13
CA LYS A 36 -2.03 -4.15 25.91
C LYS A 36 -1.52 -4.76 24.60
N LEU A 37 -0.43 -5.55 24.66
CA LEU A 37 0.16 -6.24 23.52
C LEU A 37 -0.16 -7.73 23.52
N ARG A 38 -1.01 -8.21 24.45
CA ARG A 38 -1.44 -9.61 24.48
C ARG A 38 -2.69 -9.79 23.62
N ASP A 39 -2.64 -10.80 22.78
CA ASP A 39 -3.78 -11.31 22.05
C ASP A 39 -4.21 -12.65 22.61
N ARG A 40 -5.52 -12.84 22.78
CA ARG A 40 -6.08 -14.05 23.38
C ARG A 40 -5.86 -15.30 22.52
N ARG A 41 -5.78 -15.14 21.21
CA ARG A 41 -5.66 -16.23 20.23
C ARG A 41 -4.21 -16.55 19.89
N PHE A 42 -3.39 -15.51 19.73
CA PHE A 42 -2.00 -15.65 19.24
C PHE A 42 -0.93 -15.32 20.28
N GLY A 43 -1.32 -14.98 21.50
CA GLY A 43 -0.41 -14.64 22.59
C GLY A 43 0.12 -13.20 22.53
N VAL A 44 0.35 -12.66 21.32
CA VAL A 44 0.83 -11.29 21.10
C VAL A 44 -0.05 -10.60 20.06
N ALA A 45 -0.47 -9.38 20.34
CA ALA A 45 -1.17 -8.55 19.37
C ALA A 45 -0.22 -8.19 18.21
N THR A 46 -0.74 -8.22 16.99
CA THR A 46 0.01 -7.79 15.82
C THR A 46 0.33 -6.30 15.97
N PHE A 47 1.62 -5.98 16.03
CA PHE A 47 2.07 -4.60 16.10
C PHE A 47 2.29 -4.06 14.68
N HIS A 48 1.55 -3.01 14.35
CA HIS A 48 1.81 -2.20 13.16
C HIS A 48 2.25 -0.82 13.61
N HIS A 49 3.45 -0.39 13.20
CA HIS A 49 3.85 0.99 13.40
C HIS A 49 2.99 1.88 12.49
N PRO A 50 2.23 2.85 13.04
CA PRO A 50 1.28 3.63 12.24
C PRO A 50 1.93 4.34 11.06
N GLU A 51 3.08 4.98 11.27
CA GLU A 51 3.83 5.67 10.21
C GLU A 51 4.32 4.70 9.13
N LEU A 52 4.81 3.52 9.52
CA LEU A 52 5.24 2.51 8.54
C LEU A 52 4.05 1.98 7.73
N ALA A 53 2.91 1.75 8.37
CA ALA A 53 1.70 1.33 7.69
C ALA A 53 1.22 2.40 6.68
N GLN A 54 1.28 3.68 7.07
CA GLN A 54 0.95 4.79 6.19
C GLN A 54 1.91 4.88 4.99
N HIS A 55 3.22 4.83 5.20
CA HIS A 55 4.19 4.84 4.10
C HIS A 55 4.04 3.65 3.15
N LEU A 56 3.76 2.44 3.67
CA LEU A 56 3.48 1.29 2.83
C LEU A 56 2.20 1.46 2.00
N GLN A 57 1.19 2.14 2.55
CA GLN A 57 -0.04 2.45 1.84
C GLN A 57 0.18 3.49 0.74
N GLU A 58 0.99 4.52 0.99
CA GLU A 58 1.40 5.54 0.02
C GLU A 58 2.21 4.95 -1.15
N LEU A 59 3.00 3.91 -0.90
CA LEU A 59 3.78 3.18 -1.93
C LEU A 59 2.98 2.08 -2.64
N SER A 60 1.70 1.95 -2.36
CA SER A 60 0.88 0.89 -2.95
C SER A 60 0.54 1.19 -4.42
N PRO A 61 0.38 0.17 -5.28
CA PRO A 61 -0.08 0.36 -6.65
C PRO A 61 -1.43 1.08 -6.76
N GLN A 62 -2.26 0.97 -5.73
CA GLN A 62 -3.55 1.65 -5.63
C GLN A 62 -3.37 3.16 -5.43
N ALA A 63 -2.44 3.57 -4.55
CA ALA A 63 -2.10 4.98 -4.36
C ALA A 63 -1.50 5.58 -5.64
N GLU A 64 -0.57 4.87 -6.29
CA GLU A 64 0.00 5.28 -7.58
C GLU A 64 -1.09 5.45 -8.65
N LEU A 65 -2.09 4.56 -8.72
CA LEU A 65 -3.22 4.74 -9.63
C LEU A 65 -4.01 6.01 -9.32
N LEU A 66 -4.23 6.32 -8.05
CA LEU A 66 -4.97 7.52 -7.64
C LEU A 66 -4.22 8.80 -8.02
N GLU A 67 -2.90 8.82 -7.87
CA GLU A 67 -2.04 9.91 -8.32
C GLU A 67 -2.11 10.10 -9.85
N LEU A 68 -2.06 9.01 -10.62
CA LEU A 68 -2.20 9.07 -12.08
C LEU A 68 -3.57 9.61 -12.50
N ILE A 69 -4.64 9.27 -11.79
CA ILE A 69 -5.98 9.82 -12.02
C ILE A 69 -6.00 11.34 -11.74
N ASP A 70 -5.37 11.77 -10.65
CA ASP A 70 -5.30 13.19 -10.30
C ASP A 70 -4.45 13.99 -11.30
N LEU A 71 -3.39 13.40 -11.86
CA LEU A 71 -2.59 14.00 -12.93
C LEU A 71 -3.37 14.10 -14.25
N LEU A 72 -4.11 13.06 -14.61
CA LEU A 72 -4.93 13.04 -15.82
C LEU A 72 -6.06 14.07 -15.77
N LYS A 73 -6.57 14.37 -14.58
CA LYS A 73 -7.72 15.28 -14.35
C LYS A 73 -8.90 14.96 -15.28
N PRO A 74 -9.43 13.72 -15.24
CA PRO A 74 -10.46 13.26 -16.17
C PRO A 74 -11.83 13.93 -15.95
N TRP A 75 -11.92 14.79 -14.93
CA TRP A 75 -13.17 15.43 -14.50
C TRP A 75 -13.75 16.38 -15.55
N GLY A 76 -12.94 17.04 -16.38
CA GLY A 76 -13.41 18.05 -17.33
C GLY A 76 -14.25 19.12 -16.64
N THR A 77 -15.47 19.37 -17.18
CA THR A 77 -16.47 20.26 -16.57
C THR A 77 -17.39 19.56 -15.57
N LEU A 78 -17.36 18.22 -15.52
CA LEU A 78 -18.22 17.40 -14.67
C LEU A 78 -17.36 16.68 -13.61
N ASP A 79 -17.65 16.93 -12.36
CA ASP A 79 -17.13 16.21 -11.21
C ASP A 79 -18.34 15.57 -10.52
N PRO A 80 -18.35 14.25 -10.28
CA PRO A 80 -17.25 13.28 -10.40
C PRO A 80 -17.08 12.70 -11.82
N TRP A 81 -15.91 12.10 -12.09
CA TRP A 81 -15.72 11.26 -13.27
C TRP A 81 -16.46 9.92 -13.09
N GLU A 82 -17.13 9.49 -14.16
CA GLU A 82 -17.83 8.20 -14.16
C GLU A 82 -17.44 7.39 -15.39
N GLY A 83 -16.99 6.15 -15.17
CA GLY A 83 -16.60 5.29 -16.29
C GLY A 83 -16.25 3.86 -15.85
N SER A 84 -15.91 3.03 -16.82
CA SER A 84 -15.38 1.69 -16.59
C SER A 84 -13.87 1.72 -16.38
N SER A 85 -13.31 0.70 -15.71
CA SER A 85 -11.86 0.55 -15.56
C SER A 85 -11.13 0.46 -16.91
N LYS A 86 -11.81 -0.05 -17.95
CA LYS A 86 -11.26 -0.10 -19.31
C LYS A 86 -11.17 1.29 -19.92
N GLU A 87 -12.17 2.13 -19.74
CA GLU A 87 -12.18 3.51 -20.24
C GLU A 87 -11.09 4.33 -19.56
N LEU A 88 -10.98 4.24 -18.23
CA LEU A 88 -9.91 4.93 -17.49
C LEU A 88 -8.52 4.45 -17.94
N ARG A 89 -8.31 3.14 -18.04
CA ARG A 89 -7.04 2.58 -18.53
C ARG A 89 -6.66 3.14 -19.90
N LEU A 90 -7.61 3.24 -20.83
CA LEU A 90 -7.35 3.81 -22.15
C LEU A 90 -7.01 5.30 -22.07
N GLN A 91 -7.69 6.07 -21.23
CA GLN A 91 -7.38 7.49 -21.03
C GLN A 91 -5.97 7.67 -20.47
N LEU A 92 -5.59 6.91 -19.43
CA LEU A 92 -4.25 6.95 -18.83
C LEU A 92 -3.15 6.57 -19.82
N LEU A 93 -3.38 5.55 -20.67
CA LEU A 93 -2.40 5.08 -21.66
C LEU A 93 -2.26 6.03 -22.87
N ASN A 94 -3.27 6.84 -23.15
CA ASN A 94 -3.27 7.77 -24.30
C ASN A 94 -2.87 9.20 -23.93
N HIS A 95 -2.67 9.49 -22.65
CA HIS A 95 -2.30 10.83 -22.19
C HIS A 95 -0.80 10.93 -21.97
N ASP A 96 -0.14 11.92 -22.59
CA ASP A 96 1.31 12.05 -22.62
C ASP A 96 1.97 12.09 -21.24
N SER A 97 1.32 12.71 -20.25
CA SER A 97 1.88 12.82 -18.88
C SER A 97 1.74 11.57 -18.02
N THR A 98 0.92 10.60 -18.42
CA THR A 98 0.62 9.42 -17.60
C THR A 98 0.94 8.09 -18.29
N CYS A 99 1.20 8.10 -19.61
CA CYS A 99 1.26 6.87 -20.40
C CYS A 99 2.37 5.90 -19.95
N ASP A 100 3.56 6.38 -19.60
CA ASP A 100 4.68 5.52 -19.22
C ASP A 100 4.47 4.89 -17.84
N ASP A 101 4.02 5.67 -16.88
CA ASP A 101 3.71 5.17 -15.54
C ASP A 101 2.49 4.25 -15.57
N ALA A 102 1.46 4.58 -16.36
CA ALA A 102 0.31 3.72 -16.55
C ALA A 102 0.68 2.36 -17.19
N ARG A 103 1.63 2.32 -18.14
CA ARG A 103 2.14 1.08 -18.71
C ARG A 103 2.90 0.23 -17.68
N ARG A 104 3.68 0.88 -16.83
CA ARG A 104 4.42 0.23 -15.76
C ARG A 104 3.49 -0.34 -14.69
N LEU A 105 2.47 0.44 -14.30
CA LEU A 105 1.51 0.07 -13.26
C LEU A 105 0.50 -0.97 -13.73
N LEU A 106 -0.11 -0.75 -14.91
CA LEU A 106 -1.23 -1.54 -15.43
C LEU A 106 -0.76 -2.66 -16.37
N LYS A 107 0.16 -3.52 -15.90
CA LYS A 107 0.84 -4.56 -16.68
C LYS A 107 -0.10 -5.62 -17.26
N TYR A 108 -1.24 -5.87 -16.63
CA TYR A 108 -2.21 -6.87 -17.07
C TYR A 108 -3.62 -6.26 -17.24
N PRO A 109 -4.49 -6.87 -18.06
CA PRO A 109 -5.75 -6.26 -18.47
C PRO A 109 -6.69 -5.86 -17.33
N ASN A 110 -6.70 -6.63 -16.24
CA ASN A 110 -7.63 -6.41 -15.12
C ASN A 110 -7.05 -5.57 -13.98
N ALA A 111 -5.76 -5.21 -14.02
CA ALA A 111 -5.07 -4.45 -12.96
C ALA A 111 -5.86 -3.20 -12.53
N CYS A 112 -6.30 -2.40 -13.49
CA CYS A 112 -7.06 -1.20 -13.22
C CYS A 112 -8.37 -1.48 -12.45
N GLY A 113 -9.06 -2.57 -12.77
CA GLY A 113 -10.30 -2.97 -12.09
C GLY A 113 -10.06 -3.47 -10.66
N GLU A 114 -8.99 -4.20 -10.44
CA GLU A 114 -8.59 -4.69 -9.12
C GLU A 114 -8.20 -3.53 -8.21
N TYR A 115 -7.35 -2.62 -8.70
CA TYR A 115 -6.92 -1.44 -7.94
C TYR A 115 -8.09 -0.50 -7.61
N HIS A 116 -9.04 -0.29 -8.52
CA HIS A 116 -10.29 0.42 -8.20
C HIS A 116 -11.08 -0.27 -7.09
N GLY A 117 -11.19 -1.61 -7.15
CA GLY A 117 -11.89 -2.38 -6.13
C GLY A 117 -11.28 -2.21 -4.73
N ASP A 118 -9.98 -2.11 -4.66
CA ASP A 118 -9.28 -1.87 -3.40
C ASP A 118 -9.33 -0.41 -2.97
N LEU A 119 -9.23 0.54 -3.90
CA LEU A 119 -9.44 1.96 -3.64
C LEU A 119 -10.84 2.26 -3.10
N ALA A 120 -11.87 1.63 -3.63
CA ALA A 120 -13.23 1.81 -3.13
C ALA A 120 -13.41 1.32 -1.67
N LYS A 121 -12.55 0.42 -1.19
CA LYS A 121 -12.53 -0.04 0.21
C LYS A 121 -11.69 0.88 1.11
N SER A 122 -10.52 1.29 0.62
CA SER A 122 -9.57 2.11 1.41
C SER A 122 -9.88 3.60 1.36
N HIS A 123 -10.42 4.10 0.25
CA HIS A 123 -10.75 5.51 0.01
C HIS A 123 -12.18 5.68 -0.53
N PRO A 124 -13.21 5.33 0.26
CA PRO A 124 -14.62 5.36 -0.18
C PRO A 124 -15.14 6.80 -0.43
N ASP A 125 -14.46 7.79 0.05
CA ASP A 125 -14.66 9.22 -0.22
C ASP A 125 -14.22 9.61 -1.62
N ARG A 126 -13.17 8.96 -2.15
CA ARG A 126 -12.58 9.24 -3.46
C ARG A 126 -13.09 8.33 -4.56
N VAL A 127 -13.34 7.06 -4.29
CA VAL A 127 -13.72 6.06 -5.29
C VAL A 127 -14.93 5.26 -4.82
N LYS A 128 -15.98 5.23 -5.64
CA LYS A 128 -17.20 4.45 -5.37
C LYS A 128 -17.52 3.49 -6.49
N ASP A 129 -18.10 2.35 -6.14
CA ASP A 129 -18.64 1.37 -7.10
C ASP A 129 -20.03 1.85 -7.59
N GLY A 130 -20.10 2.26 -8.85
CA GLY A 130 -21.32 2.69 -9.53
C GLY A 130 -21.92 1.57 -10.38
N ARG A 131 -22.30 0.45 -9.78
CA ARG A 131 -22.77 -0.73 -10.49
C ARG A 131 -24.05 -0.48 -11.29
N THR A 132 -23.99 -0.73 -12.60
CA THR A 132 -25.18 -0.79 -13.46
C THR A 132 -25.58 -2.24 -13.74
N LYS A 133 -26.78 -2.46 -14.31
CA LYS A 133 -27.28 -3.82 -14.68
C LYS A 133 -26.35 -4.57 -15.67
N HIS A 134 -25.57 -3.84 -16.45
CA HIS A 134 -24.80 -4.39 -17.58
C HIS A 134 -23.29 -4.26 -17.46
N ALA A 135 -22.78 -3.39 -16.58
CA ALA A 135 -21.34 -3.18 -16.40
C ALA A 135 -21.01 -2.65 -15.02
N ARG A 136 -19.80 -2.99 -14.56
CA ARG A 136 -19.24 -2.36 -13.37
C ARG A 136 -18.66 -1.01 -13.78
N ARG A 137 -19.16 0.03 -13.15
CA ARG A 137 -18.69 1.41 -13.34
C ARG A 137 -18.10 1.94 -12.05
N TRP A 138 -17.24 2.91 -12.16
CA TRP A 138 -16.59 3.56 -11.05
C TRP A 138 -16.91 5.05 -11.08
N ILE A 139 -17.12 5.60 -9.92
CA ILE A 139 -17.30 7.02 -9.70
C ILE A 139 -16.09 7.50 -8.92
N VAL A 140 -15.31 8.40 -9.53
CA VAL A 140 -14.09 8.95 -8.93
C VAL A 140 -14.28 10.44 -8.69
N PHE A 141 -14.11 10.83 -7.44
CA PHE A 141 -14.23 12.21 -7.00
C PHE A 141 -12.85 12.89 -7.04
N ARG A 142 -12.84 14.18 -7.30
CA ARG A 142 -11.65 15.01 -7.23
C ARG A 142 -11.05 14.99 -5.81
N ALA A 143 -9.72 15.07 -5.71
CA ALA A 143 -9.10 15.40 -4.44
C ALA A 143 -9.57 16.80 -4.04
N TYR A 144 -10.08 16.95 -2.83
CA TYR A 144 -10.30 18.28 -2.28
C TYR A 144 -8.92 18.85 -1.96
N ASP A 145 -8.54 19.95 -2.63
CA ASP A 145 -7.39 20.75 -2.21
C ASP A 145 -7.75 21.31 -0.83
N ASN A 146 -7.23 20.70 0.22
CA ASN A 146 -7.21 21.34 1.55
C ASN A 146 -6.23 22.51 1.45
N GLN A 147 -6.74 23.69 1.04
CA GLN A 147 -6.07 24.96 1.23
C GLN A 147 -6.20 25.41 2.68
#